data_f92ced6f341615f74d0fc1dbf0698e39
#
_entry.id   f92ced6f341615f74d0fc1dbf0698e39
#
_cell.length_a   1.000
_cell.length_b   1.000
_cell.length_c   1.000
_cell.angle_alpha   90.00
_cell.angle_beta   90.00
_cell.angle_gamma   90.00
#
_symmetry.space_group_name_H-M   'P 1'
#
loop_
_entity.id
_entity.type
_entity.pdbx_description
1 polymer ?
#
loop_
_entity_poly.entity_id
_entity_poly.type
_entity_poly.pdbx_seq_one_letter_code
_entity_poly.pdbx_strand_id
1 'polypeptide(L)'
;MISRCRFSFVFSVVSVFGLLSLVNVLADNSSLGSLQGDACVPVVDNGNVRFRGSLQNSFHKFSTEKLGHVVFLGGSITEMEGYRPRVVEWLTKRFPETQFTFTNAGIASTCSHTGAFRLERDVLNHGPVDLLLVEFAVNDDQDAHHSADDCLRGMEGIIRHVRRYNSRSDIVMIDFVNPEMLATAQLGNTQLSVAQHERVARHYEISSIDLPAELADRIAAGSITWETFGGTHPGPLGNQMAADLVAEVLSAGWSVAAASAESVGAHLEPAEPLIATCFDHGKFVPAESIRPGDGWQHGIPEWKSIAGSQRERFAGKAFFHCTQPESTLSFQFSGQAVGAYVLAGPDAGQLEVQIDDGSWNTVELYHAYSGGLHYPRTVMFATGLSAGNHEVKVRLAKTHPEKSKGTAARILNFAVSE
;
A
#
# COMPACT_ATOMS: atom_id res chain seq x y z
N MET A 1 -39.37 -8.39 56.59
CA MET A 1 -40.05 -9.64 56.22
C MET A 1 -39.48 -10.05 54.86
N ILE A 2 -38.47 -10.88 54.91
CA ILE A 2 -38.40 -12.32 54.79
C ILE A 2 -38.99 -12.80 53.44
N SER A 3 -38.16 -13.22 52.48
CA SER A 3 -38.00 -14.63 52.18
C SER A 3 -36.85 -14.86 51.21
N ARG A 4 -35.90 -15.69 51.63
CA ARG A 4 -34.82 -16.30 50.84
C ARG A 4 -35.41 -17.50 50.09
N CYS A 5 -35.09 -17.65 48.83
CA CYS A 5 -35.21 -18.93 48.13
C CYS A 5 -33.83 -19.36 47.62
N ARG A 6 -33.31 -20.43 48.23
CA ARG A 6 -32.13 -21.18 47.74
C ARG A 6 -32.61 -22.21 46.75
N PHE A 7 -31.93 -22.26 45.59
CA PHE A 7 -32.01 -23.45 44.73
C PHE A 7 -30.62 -24.09 44.64
N SER A 8 -30.58 -25.32 45.12
CA SER A 8 -29.45 -26.25 44.98
C SER A 8 -29.56 -26.93 43.59
N PHE A 9 -28.48 -26.95 42.86
CA PHE A 9 -28.34 -27.83 41.68
C PHE A 9 -27.32 -28.92 42.00
N VAL A 10 -27.79 -30.15 41.78
CA VAL A 10 -27.09 -31.42 42.01
C VAL A 10 -26.19 -31.67 40.76
N PHE A 11 -24.91 -31.96 41.01
CA PHE A 11 -23.99 -32.47 39.98
C PHE A 11 -24.24 -33.97 39.77
N SER A 12 -24.56 -34.35 38.54
CA SER A 12 -24.46 -35.75 38.11
C SER A 12 -23.19 -35.93 37.28
N VAL A 13 -22.29 -36.73 37.81
CA VAL A 13 -21.09 -37.21 37.12
C VAL A 13 -21.46 -38.46 36.33
N VAL A 14 -21.29 -38.42 35.01
CA VAL A 14 -21.32 -39.62 34.15
C VAL A 14 -19.92 -39.88 33.64
N SER A 15 -19.34 -40.95 34.17
CA SER A 15 -18.08 -41.53 33.66
C SER A 15 -18.34 -42.41 32.45
N VAL A 16 -17.67 -42.12 31.33
CA VAL A 16 -17.61 -43.05 30.18
C VAL A 16 -16.17 -43.49 30.02
N PHE A 17 -15.91 -44.75 30.29
CA PHE A 17 -14.69 -45.48 29.91
C PHE A 17 -14.78 -45.82 28.43
N GLY A 18 -13.79 -45.42 27.66
CA GLY A 18 -13.60 -45.78 26.27
C GLY A 18 -12.22 -46.41 26.04
N LEU A 19 -12.20 -47.62 25.55
CA LEU A 19 -11.05 -48.51 25.33
C LEU A 19 -10.02 -47.87 24.39
N LEU A 20 -8.73 -47.93 24.77
CA LEU A 20 -7.57 -47.83 23.90
C LEU A 20 -7.35 -49.17 23.18
N SER A 21 -7.41 -49.16 21.86
CA SER A 21 -6.87 -50.23 21.02
C SER A 21 -5.50 -49.80 20.49
N LEU A 22 -4.44 -50.48 21.02
CA LEU A 22 -3.09 -50.41 20.47
C LEU A 22 -3.03 -51.19 19.13
N VAL A 23 -2.67 -50.51 18.06
CA VAL A 23 -2.24 -51.14 16.82
C VAL A 23 -0.70 -51.06 16.79
N ASN A 24 -0.04 -52.21 16.97
CA ASN A 24 1.38 -52.38 16.71
C ASN A 24 1.61 -52.49 15.20
N VAL A 25 2.35 -51.53 14.64
CA VAL A 25 2.94 -51.67 13.30
C VAL A 25 4.42 -51.95 13.47
N LEU A 26 4.79 -53.16 13.07
CA LEU A 26 6.20 -53.62 12.99
C LEU A 26 6.90 -52.82 11.86
N ALA A 27 7.98 -52.15 12.21
CA ALA A 27 8.86 -51.51 11.26
C ALA A 27 9.81 -52.57 10.67
N ASP A 28 9.80 -52.68 9.36
CA ASP A 28 10.78 -53.43 8.60
C ASP A 28 12.00 -52.55 8.32
N ASN A 29 13.15 -52.94 8.87
CA ASN A 29 14.44 -52.27 8.70
C ASN A 29 15.17 -52.90 7.53
N SER A 30 15.21 -52.27 6.37
CA SER A 30 16.25 -52.56 5.40
C SER A 30 16.58 -51.39 4.48
N SER A 31 17.85 -51.09 4.43
CA SER A 31 18.61 -50.20 3.53
C SER A 31 18.79 -48.75 3.94
N LEU A 32 19.84 -48.51 4.71
CA LEU A 32 20.57 -47.26 4.81
C LEU A 32 21.24 -46.94 3.46
N GLY A 33 20.69 -45.96 2.75
CA GLY A 33 21.40 -45.19 1.74
C GLY A 33 21.69 -43.82 2.31
N SER A 34 22.96 -43.50 2.54
CA SER A 34 23.42 -42.20 3.00
C SER A 34 23.20 -41.14 1.91
N LEU A 35 22.19 -40.32 2.06
CA LEU A 35 22.11 -39.05 1.38
C LEU A 35 22.20 -37.94 2.48
N GLN A 36 23.39 -37.34 2.56
CA GLN A 36 23.51 -36.01 3.16
C GLN A 36 22.70 -35.05 2.29
N GLY A 37 21.42 -34.89 2.62
CA GLY A 37 20.53 -33.88 2.04
C GLY A 37 20.68 -32.61 2.86
N ASP A 38 20.97 -31.52 2.16
CA ASP A 38 20.91 -30.16 2.69
C ASP A 38 19.62 -29.98 3.47
N ALA A 39 19.76 -29.41 4.67
CA ALA A 39 18.63 -29.12 5.55
C ALA A 39 17.69 -28.17 4.84
N CYS A 40 16.54 -28.66 4.43
CA CYS A 40 15.42 -27.84 4.01
C CYS A 40 15.08 -26.89 5.16
N VAL A 41 15.42 -25.62 5.03
CA VAL A 41 15.02 -24.60 5.98
C VAL A 41 13.48 -24.54 5.91
N PRO A 42 12.76 -24.75 7.01
CA PRO A 42 11.31 -24.70 6.96
C PRO A 42 10.88 -23.30 6.47
N VAL A 43 10.01 -23.27 5.47
CA VAL A 43 9.31 -22.06 5.08
C VAL A 43 8.50 -21.60 6.29
N VAL A 44 8.89 -20.47 6.88
CA VAL A 44 8.22 -19.95 8.08
C VAL A 44 6.96 -19.23 7.61
N ASP A 45 5.85 -19.95 7.53
CA ASP A 45 4.52 -19.36 7.54
C ASP A 45 4.06 -19.35 9.00
N ASN A 46 4.28 -18.24 9.71
CA ASN A 46 3.81 -18.04 11.08
C ASN A 46 2.38 -17.45 11.13
N GLY A 47 1.68 -17.39 9.98
CA GLY A 47 0.36 -16.79 9.84
C GLY A 47 0.38 -15.28 9.61
N ASN A 48 1.37 -14.54 10.13
CA ASN A 48 1.51 -13.09 9.96
C ASN A 48 2.54 -12.72 8.88
N VAL A 49 3.50 -13.62 8.66
CA VAL A 49 4.49 -13.53 7.57
C VAL A 49 4.19 -14.65 6.60
N ARG A 50 3.70 -14.32 5.41
CA ARG A 50 3.18 -15.26 4.44
C ARG A 50 4.05 -15.27 3.20
N PHE A 51 4.74 -16.38 2.99
CA PHE A 51 5.48 -16.62 1.77
C PHE A 51 4.55 -17.19 0.70
N ARG A 52 4.54 -16.57 -0.49
CA ARG A 52 3.76 -17.01 -1.65
C ARG A 52 4.55 -16.81 -2.93
N GLY A 53 4.18 -17.57 -3.95
CA GLY A 53 4.83 -17.50 -5.26
C GLY A 53 6.31 -17.78 -5.20
N SER A 54 7.08 -17.11 -6.03
CA SER A 54 8.53 -17.25 -6.15
C SER A 54 9.21 -15.87 -6.09
N LEU A 55 10.35 -15.80 -5.41
CA LEU A 55 11.28 -14.64 -5.47
C LEU A 55 12.53 -15.01 -6.29
N GLN A 56 12.40 -15.94 -7.20
CA GLN A 56 13.50 -16.49 -8.00
C GLN A 56 14.10 -15.48 -8.97
N ASN A 57 13.30 -14.58 -9.50
CA ASN A 57 13.78 -13.59 -10.46
C ASN A 57 14.76 -12.61 -9.81
N SER A 58 14.41 -12.05 -8.65
CA SER A 58 15.31 -11.17 -7.90
C SER A 58 16.54 -11.92 -7.39
N PHE A 59 16.36 -13.18 -6.92
CA PHE A 59 17.51 -14.01 -6.50
C PHE A 59 18.52 -14.21 -7.64
N HIS A 60 18.04 -14.61 -8.83
CA HIS A 60 18.90 -14.79 -9.99
C HIS A 60 19.57 -13.48 -10.40
N LYS A 61 18.80 -12.39 -10.43
CA LYS A 61 19.27 -11.05 -10.79
C LYS A 61 20.42 -10.62 -9.88
N PHE A 62 20.25 -10.80 -8.55
CA PHE A 62 21.23 -10.39 -7.56
C PHE A 62 22.41 -11.36 -7.47
N SER A 63 22.15 -12.67 -7.43
CA SER A 63 23.21 -13.68 -7.20
C SER A 63 24.02 -14.02 -8.46
N THR A 64 23.43 -13.95 -9.65
CA THR A 64 24.05 -14.41 -10.91
C THR A 64 24.40 -13.24 -11.82
N GLU A 65 23.44 -12.36 -12.13
CA GLU A 65 23.70 -11.21 -13.00
C GLU A 65 24.46 -10.08 -12.32
N LYS A 66 24.49 -10.08 -10.96
CA LYS A 66 25.14 -9.07 -10.12
C LYS A 66 24.63 -7.65 -10.37
N LEU A 67 23.36 -7.56 -10.71
CA LEU A 67 22.62 -6.29 -10.89
C LEU A 67 21.33 -6.37 -10.09
N GLY A 68 20.82 -5.21 -9.65
CA GLY A 68 19.53 -5.16 -8.97
C GLY A 68 18.94 -3.76 -8.89
N HIS A 69 17.66 -3.63 -9.28
CA HIS A 69 16.87 -2.43 -9.04
C HIS A 69 15.79 -2.76 -8.01
N VAL A 70 15.96 -2.22 -6.80
CA VAL A 70 15.04 -2.41 -5.67
C VAL A 70 14.30 -1.11 -5.41
N VAL A 71 12.97 -1.18 -5.42
CA VAL A 71 12.09 -0.03 -5.23
C VAL A 71 11.30 -0.18 -3.93
N PHE A 72 11.23 0.92 -3.18
CA PHE A 72 10.37 1.06 -2.01
C PHE A 72 9.27 2.07 -2.34
N LEU A 73 8.03 1.60 -2.42
CA LEU A 73 6.86 2.41 -2.77
C LEU A 73 5.91 2.48 -1.58
N GLY A 74 5.54 3.69 -1.15
CA GLY A 74 4.66 3.83 0.00
C GLY A 74 4.41 5.27 0.43
N GLY A 75 3.92 5.39 1.66
CA GLY A 75 3.62 6.66 2.32
C GLY A 75 4.80 7.26 3.08
N SER A 76 4.51 7.85 4.25
CA SER A 76 5.51 8.49 5.12
C SER A 76 6.48 7.49 5.76
N ILE A 77 6.03 6.27 6.04
CA ILE A 77 6.86 5.22 6.65
C ILE A 77 7.95 4.79 5.69
N THR A 78 7.65 4.72 4.40
CA THR A 78 8.64 4.47 3.36
C THR A 78 9.51 5.69 3.05
N GLU A 79 8.94 6.92 3.09
CA GLU A 79 9.71 8.14 2.83
C GLU A 79 10.82 8.37 3.87
N MET A 80 10.54 8.10 5.14
CA MET A 80 11.46 8.33 6.26
C MET A 80 12.68 7.39 6.23
N GLU A 81 13.76 7.78 6.91
CA GLU A 81 14.96 6.95 7.12
C GLU A 81 14.70 5.90 8.23
N GLY A 82 13.77 4.99 7.96
CA GLY A 82 13.30 3.96 8.90
C GLY A 82 13.76 2.53 8.54
N TYR A 83 12.80 1.68 8.15
CA TYR A 83 13.07 0.28 7.78
C TYR A 83 13.86 0.17 6.46
N ARG A 84 13.59 1.05 5.52
CA ARG A 84 14.18 1.04 4.18
C ARG A 84 15.73 1.00 4.19
N PRO A 85 16.46 1.93 4.85
CA PRO A 85 17.93 1.88 4.87
C PRO A 85 18.48 0.61 5.53
N ARG A 86 17.75 -0.01 6.46
CA ARG A 86 18.14 -1.29 7.06
C ARG A 86 18.02 -2.45 6.07
N VAL A 87 16.97 -2.48 5.28
CA VAL A 87 16.80 -3.45 4.19
C VAL A 87 17.90 -3.25 3.13
N VAL A 88 18.20 -2.01 2.76
CA VAL A 88 19.31 -1.67 1.84
C VAL A 88 20.65 -2.21 2.36
N GLU A 89 20.96 -1.95 3.62
CA GLU A 89 22.19 -2.45 4.25
C GLU A 89 22.23 -3.98 4.25
N TRP A 90 21.12 -4.62 4.61
CA TRP A 90 21.03 -6.08 4.62
C TRP A 90 21.21 -6.68 3.22
N LEU A 91 20.55 -6.14 2.19
CA LEU A 91 20.70 -6.57 0.79
C LEU A 91 22.13 -6.43 0.31
N THR A 92 22.77 -5.30 0.58
CA THR A 92 24.17 -5.04 0.19
C THR A 92 25.14 -6.01 0.87
N LYS A 93 24.92 -6.34 2.14
CA LYS A 93 25.72 -7.35 2.86
C LYS A 93 25.48 -8.76 2.33
N ARG A 94 24.24 -9.08 1.97
CA ARG A 94 23.85 -10.43 1.49
C ARG A 94 24.39 -10.71 0.09
N PHE A 95 24.50 -9.67 -0.76
CA PHE A 95 24.98 -9.75 -2.14
C PHE A 95 26.09 -8.71 -2.38
N PRO A 96 27.30 -8.90 -1.81
CA PRO A 96 28.32 -7.86 -1.82
C PRO A 96 28.94 -7.56 -3.20
N GLU A 97 28.73 -8.44 -4.18
CA GLU A 97 29.21 -8.26 -5.54
C GLU A 97 28.15 -7.64 -6.47
N THR A 98 26.93 -7.41 -5.96
CA THR A 98 25.82 -6.92 -6.76
C THR A 98 25.81 -5.41 -6.83
N GLN A 99 25.73 -4.88 -8.03
CA GLN A 99 25.54 -3.45 -8.27
C GLN A 99 24.04 -3.11 -8.13
N PHE A 100 23.67 -2.57 -6.98
CA PHE A 100 22.30 -2.19 -6.71
C PHE A 100 22.00 -0.74 -7.09
N THR A 101 20.78 -0.54 -7.59
CA THR A 101 20.09 0.76 -7.61
C THR A 101 18.92 0.66 -6.64
N PHE A 102 18.81 1.62 -5.72
CA PHE A 102 17.73 1.70 -4.76
C PHE A 102 16.89 2.96 -5.00
N THR A 103 15.59 2.79 -5.23
CA THR A 103 14.66 3.90 -5.43
C THR A 103 13.75 4.06 -4.23
N ASN A 104 13.83 5.22 -3.56
CA ASN A 104 12.85 5.62 -2.55
C ASN A 104 11.69 6.36 -3.24
N ALA A 105 10.58 5.66 -3.45
CA ALA A 105 9.34 6.20 -3.98
C ALA A 105 8.28 6.42 -2.88
N GLY A 106 8.71 6.63 -1.62
CA GLY A 106 7.84 7.06 -0.53
C GLY A 106 7.47 8.52 -0.65
N ILE A 107 6.19 8.85 -0.44
CA ILE A 107 5.67 10.22 -0.34
C ILE A 107 4.70 10.29 0.84
N ALA A 108 5.08 11.04 1.87
CA ALA A 108 4.28 11.17 3.08
C ALA A 108 2.83 11.61 2.77
N SER A 109 1.88 11.01 3.48
CA SER A 109 0.43 11.27 3.38
C SER A 109 -0.21 10.79 2.07
N THR A 110 0.47 10.03 1.23
CA THR A 110 -0.13 9.48 0.02
C THR A 110 -0.61 8.05 0.25
N CYS A 111 -1.77 7.74 -0.31
CA CYS A 111 -2.44 6.44 -0.28
C CYS A 111 -2.14 5.62 -1.56
N SER A 112 -2.68 4.40 -1.63
CA SER A 112 -2.50 3.49 -2.79
C SER A 112 -2.99 4.10 -4.10
N HIS A 113 -4.08 4.89 -4.11
CA HIS A 113 -4.53 5.62 -5.30
C HIS A 113 -3.43 6.54 -5.84
N THR A 114 -2.86 7.38 -4.96
CA THR A 114 -1.75 8.24 -5.37
C THR A 114 -0.56 7.40 -5.85
N GLY A 115 -0.27 6.28 -5.17
CA GLY A 115 0.76 5.32 -5.56
C GLY A 115 0.57 4.82 -6.99
N ALA A 116 -0.65 4.40 -7.34
CA ALA A 116 -0.98 3.88 -8.67
C ALA A 116 -0.81 4.94 -9.77
N PHE A 117 -1.33 6.16 -9.57
CA PHE A 117 -1.26 7.22 -10.59
C PHE A 117 0.14 7.82 -10.79
N ARG A 118 1.01 7.77 -9.77
CA ARG A 118 2.39 8.27 -9.86
C ARG A 118 3.42 7.20 -10.21
N LEU A 119 2.99 5.94 -10.36
CA LEU A 119 3.87 4.80 -10.52
C LEU A 119 4.80 4.93 -11.72
N GLU A 120 4.27 5.31 -12.88
CA GLU A 120 5.07 5.54 -14.08
C GLU A 120 6.16 6.58 -13.83
N ARG A 121 5.78 7.76 -13.31
CA ARG A 121 6.69 8.88 -13.09
C ARG A 121 7.76 8.58 -12.04
N ASP A 122 7.36 8.00 -10.91
CA ASP A 122 8.20 7.91 -9.70
C ASP A 122 8.94 6.57 -9.59
N VAL A 123 8.54 5.57 -10.39
CA VAL A 123 9.09 4.21 -10.34
C VAL A 123 9.53 3.72 -11.72
N LEU A 124 8.60 3.55 -12.67
CA LEU A 124 8.87 2.82 -13.90
C LEU A 124 9.81 3.59 -14.84
N ASN A 125 9.78 4.92 -14.82
CA ASN A 125 10.72 5.76 -15.58
C ASN A 125 12.18 5.64 -15.10
N HIS A 126 12.43 5.00 -13.96
CA HIS A 126 13.79 4.69 -13.47
C HIS A 126 14.32 3.34 -13.98
N GLY A 127 13.54 2.61 -14.76
CA GLY A 127 13.90 1.33 -15.36
C GLY A 127 13.12 0.15 -14.76
N PRO A 128 13.35 -1.07 -15.29
CA PRO A 128 12.69 -2.26 -14.80
C PRO A 128 12.95 -2.51 -13.31
N VAL A 129 11.90 -2.83 -12.57
CA VAL A 129 11.96 -3.15 -11.15
C VAL A 129 12.24 -4.64 -11.00
N ASP A 130 13.30 -5.02 -10.28
CA ASP A 130 13.61 -6.42 -9.99
C ASP A 130 12.94 -6.89 -8.69
N LEU A 131 12.90 -6.00 -7.68
CA LEU A 131 12.20 -6.24 -6.41
C LEU A 131 11.45 -4.98 -5.98
N LEU A 132 10.13 -5.10 -5.79
CA LEU A 132 9.28 -4.06 -5.23
C LEU A 132 8.91 -4.39 -3.78
N LEU A 133 9.14 -3.45 -2.87
CA LEU A 133 8.59 -3.43 -1.52
C LEU A 133 7.50 -2.35 -1.47
N VAL A 134 6.24 -2.73 -1.19
CA VAL A 134 5.09 -1.81 -1.28
C VAL A 134 4.28 -1.82 0.01
N GLU A 135 3.89 -0.60 0.48
CA GLU A 135 3.06 -0.42 1.66
C GLU A 135 2.13 0.79 1.52
N PHE A 136 0.85 0.64 1.88
CA PHE A 136 -0.13 1.74 1.94
C PHE A 136 -1.25 1.50 2.93
N ALA A 137 -1.26 0.38 3.67
CA ALA A 137 -2.39 0.00 4.52
C ALA A 137 -2.76 1.07 5.55
N VAL A 138 -1.76 1.72 6.18
CA VAL A 138 -1.97 2.81 7.14
C VAL A 138 -2.62 4.03 6.48
N ASN A 139 -2.14 4.42 5.30
CA ASN A 139 -2.65 5.62 4.62
C ASN A 139 -4.03 5.38 4.00
N ASP A 140 -4.28 4.17 3.48
CA ASP A 140 -5.61 3.80 2.96
C ASP A 140 -6.66 3.78 4.06
N ASP A 141 -6.27 3.36 5.29
CA ASP A 141 -7.13 3.34 6.46
C ASP A 141 -7.35 4.75 7.05
N GLN A 142 -6.32 5.30 7.72
CA GLN A 142 -6.49 6.50 8.56
C GLN A 142 -6.55 7.81 7.77
N ASP A 143 -5.90 7.88 6.61
CA ASP A 143 -5.78 9.13 5.87
C ASP A 143 -6.84 9.24 4.77
N ALA A 144 -7.01 8.19 3.99
CA ALA A 144 -7.92 8.20 2.86
C ALA A 144 -9.32 7.65 3.20
N HIS A 145 -9.45 6.86 4.26
CA HIS A 145 -10.67 6.14 4.64
C HIS A 145 -11.24 5.38 3.45
N HIS A 146 -10.37 4.66 2.75
CA HIS A 146 -10.74 3.92 1.56
C HIS A 146 -11.79 2.85 1.87
N SER A 147 -12.78 2.73 0.99
CA SER A 147 -13.67 1.58 0.94
C SER A 147 -12.90 0.32 0.54
N ALA A 148 -13.53 -0.85 0.69
CA ALA A 148 -12.94 -2.12 0.23
C ALA A 148 -12.54 -2.07 -1.25
N ASP A 149 -13.42 -1.52 -2.09
CA ASP A 149 -13.16 -1.38 -3.51
C ASP A 149 -12.04 -0.39 -3.81
N ASP A 150 -11.93 0.71 -3.04
CA ASP A 150 -10.88 1.70 -3.25
C ASP A 150 -9.49 1.15 -2.86
N CYS A 151 -9.39 0.38 -1.77
CA CYS A 151 -8.16 -0.34 -1.44
C CYS A 151 -7.74 -1.30 -2.57
N LEU A 152 -8.70 -2.05 -3.13
CA LEU A 152 -8.43 -2.94 -4.26
C LEU A 152 -7.99 -2.15 -5.50
N ARG A 153 -8.75 -1.10 -5.89
CA ARG A 153 -8.41 -0.28 -7.08
C ARG A 153 -6.97 0.21 -7.06
N GLY A 154 -6.54 0.72 -5.91
CA GLY A 154 -5.19 1.26 -5.76
C GLY A 154 -4.11 0.18 -5.74
N MET A 155 -4.22 -0.78 -4.82
CA MET A 155 -3.17 -1.78 -4.63
C MET A 155 -3.07 -2.75 -5.81
N GLU A 156 -4.19 -3.29 -6.29
CA GLU A 156 -4.21 -4.16 -7.47
C GLU A 156 -3.69 -3.41 -8.71
N GLY A 157 -4.08 -2.13 -8.85
CA GLY A 157 -3.59 -1.26 -9.92
C GLY A 157 -2.06 -1.16 -9.93
N ILE A 158 -1.43 -0.95 -8.77
CA ILE A 158 0.04 -0.92 -8.63
C ILE A 158 0.66 -2.26 -9.07
N ILE A 159 0.16 -3.39 -8.56
CA ILE A 159 0.71 -4.71 -8.82
C ILE A 159 0.65 -5.05 -10.32
N ARG A 160 -0.52 -4.89 -10.93
CA ARG A 160 -0.73 -5.16 -12.35
C ARG A 160 0.12 -4.25 -13.23
N HIS A 161 0.21 -2.96 -12.90
CA HIS A 161 0.99 -2.01 -13.68
C HIS A 161 2.49 -2.32 -13.62
N VAL A 162 3.04 -2.67 -12.44
CA VAL A 162 4.44 -3.10 -12.30
C VAL A 162 4.72 -4.35 -13.12
N ARG A 163 3.87 -5.39 -13.00
CA ARG A 163 4.07 -6.67 -13.72
C ARG A 163 3.85 -6.54 -15.22
N ARG A 164 2.97 -5.65 -15.66
CA ARG A 164 2.82 -5.35 -17.09
C ARG A 164 4.09 -4.69 -17.66
N TYR A 165 4.73 -3.81 -16.89
CA TYR A 165 5.99 -3.19 -17.30
C TYR A 165 7.17 -4.17 -17.27
N ASN A 166 7.27 -4.98 -16.23
CA ASN A 166 8.22 -6.08 -16.08
C ASN A 166 7.55 -7.29 -15.42
N SER A 167 7.15 -8.27 -16.21
CA SER A 167 6.47 -9.48 -15.74
C SER A 167 7.31 -10.34 -14.80
N ARG A 168 8.61 -10.04 -14.65
CA ARG A 168 9.55 -10.73 -13.75
C ARG A 168 9.76 -9.98 -12.42
N SER A 169 9.06 -8.88 -12.18
CA SER A 169 9.19 -8.15 -10.92
C SER A 169 8.73 -9.01 -9.74
N ASP A 170 9.64 -9.31 -8.82
CA ASP A 170 9.30 -9.87 -7.54
C ASP A 170 8.73 -8.79 -6.63
N ILE A 171 7.70 -9.11 -5.85
CA ILE A 171 6.97 -8.13 -5.04
C ILE A 171 6.80 -8.68 -3.63
N VAL A 172 7.00 -7.83 -2.63
CA VAL A 172 6.67 -8.09 -1.22
C VAL A 172 5.78 -6.95 -0.72
N MET A 173 4.63 -7.29 -0.17
CA MET A 173 3.69 -6.35 0.44
C MET A 173 3.91 -6.29 1.95
N ILE A 174 3.89 -5.08 2.52
CA ILE A 174 4.08 -4.86 3.94
C ILE A 174 2.93 -4.00 4.44
N ASP A 175 2.10 -4.55 5.32
CA ASP A 175 1.04 -3.79 5.97
C ASP A 175 1.57 -3.25 7.31
N PHE A 176 1.91 -1.95 7.35
CA PHE A 176 2.29 -1.28 8.59
C PHE A 176 1.07 -1.05 9.49
N VAL A 177 1.28 -0.49 10.67
CA VAL A 177 0.31 -0.46 11.76
C VAL A 177 0.10 0.94 12.33
N ASN A 178 -1.17 1.30 12.59
CA ASN A 178 -1.57 2.44 13.40
C ASN A 178 -2.28 1.95 14.70
N PRO A 179 -2.62 2.83 15.65
CA PRO A 179 -3.26 2.40 16.90
C PRO A 179 -4.57 1.65 16.74
N GLU A 180 -5.40 2.01 15.75
CA GLU A 180 -6.70 1.37 15.49
C GLU A 180 -6.51 -0.01 14.87
N MET A 181 -5.58 -0.15 13.93
CA MET A 181 -5.19 -1.44 13.36
C MET A 181 -4.65 -2.40 14.42
N LEU A 182 -3.79 -1.89 15.34
CA LEU A 182 -3.27 -2.69 16.44
C LEU A 182 -4.40 -3.15 17.36
N ALA A 183 -5.31 -2.25 17.75
CA ALA A 183 -6.44 -2.60 18.61
C ALA A 183 -7.35 -3.65 17.94
N THR A 184 -7.57 -3.53 16.63
CA THR A 184 -8.32 -4.50 15.83
C THR A 184 -7.63 -5.87 15.82
N ALA A 185 -6.30 -5.90 15.61
CA ALA A 185 -5.51 -7.14 15.63
C ALA A 185 -5.48 -7.81 17.01
N GLN A 186 -5.38 -7.04 18.10
CA GLN A 186 -5.43 -7.56 19.47
C GLN A 186 -6.78 -8.24 19.80
N LEU A 187 -7.84 -7.92 19.07
CA LEU A 187 -9.14 -8.60 19.16
C LEU A 187 -9.25 -9.81 18.23
N GLY A 188 -8.18 -10.19 17.54
CA GLY A 188 -8.17 -11.28 16.56
C GLY A 188 -8.88 -10.96 15.25
N ASN A 189 -9.07 -9.67 14.93
CA ASN A 189 -9.68 -9.20 13.70
C ASN A 189 -8.63 -8.55 12.79
N THR A 190 -8.98 -8.37 11.52
CA THR A 190 -8.12 -7.71 10.51
C THR A 190 -8.77 -6.41 10.05
N GLN A 191 -8.01 -5.31 10.05
CA GLN A 191 -8.47 -4.02 9.53
C GLN A 191 -8.80 -4.10 8.03
N LEU A 192 -9.76 -3.29 7.58
CA LEU A 192 -10.28 -3.33 6.21
C LEU A 192 -9.17 -3.22 5.16
N SER A 193 -8.29 -2.23 5.28
CA SER A 193 -7.21 -2.00 4.33
C SER A 193 -6.26 -3.20 4.24
N VAL A 194 -5.81 -3.74 5.39
CA VAL A 194 -4.98 -4.95 5.45
C VAL A 194 -5.69 -6.15 4.82
N ALA A 195 -6.98 -6.34 5.12
CA ALA A 195 -7.76 -7.44 4.55
C ALA A 195 -7.87 -7.36 3.01
N GLN A 196 -8.03 -6.16 2.44
CA GLN A 196 -8.10 -5.99 0.99
C GLN A 196 -6.71 -6.11 0.34
N HIS A 197 -5.67 -5.58 0.94
CA HIS A 197 -4.28 -5.77 0.46
C HIS A 197 -3.90 -7.25 0.47
N GLU A 198 -4.25 -7.98 1.53
CA GLU A 198 -4.04 -9.42 1.63
C GLU A 198 -4.83 -10.21 0.55
N ARG A 199 -6.04 -9.75 0.15
CA ARG A 199 -6.76 -10.33 -0.98
C ARG A 199 -5.98 -10.17 -2.28
N VAL A 200 -5.39 -8.99 -2.52
CA VAL A 200 -4.52 -8.73 -3.68
C VAL A 200 -3.28 -9.62 -3.60
N ALA A 201 -2.60 -9.67 -2.46
CA ALA A 201 -1.41 -10.49 -2.28
C ALA A 201 -1.68 -11.96 -2.58
N ARG A 202 -2.80 -12.50 -2.10
CA ARG A 202 -3.22 -13.88 -2.36
C ARG A 202 -3.57 -14.13 -3.82
N HIS A 203 -4.27 -13.22 -4.46
CA HIS A 203 -4.71 -13.35 -5.85
C HIS A 203 -3.54 -13.37 -6.84
N TYR A 204 -2.50 -12.59 -6.55
CA TYR A 204 -1.29 -12.46 -7.38
C TYR A 204 -0.11 -13.28 -6.87
N GLU A 205 -0.32 -14.17 -5.90
CA GLU A 205 0.71 -15.01 -5.28
C GLU A 205 1.92 -14.19 -4.78
N ILE A 206 1.63 -13.08 -4.09
CA ILE A 206 2.63 -12.16 -3.54
C ILE A 206 2.83 -12.45 -2.05
N SER A 207 4.10 -12.51 -1.63
CA SER A 207 4.46 -12.59 -0.22
C SER A 207 4.04 -11.34 0.53
N SER A 208 3.50 -11.50 1.75
CA SER A 208 2.98 -10.39 2.55
C SER A 208 3.39 -10.48 4.01
N ILE A 209 3.49 -9.32 4.65
CA ILE A 209 3.80 -9.14 6.08
C ILE A 209 2.66 -8.36 6.71
N ASP A 210 1.91 -9.03 7.60
CA ASP A 210 0.83 -8.44 8.42
C ASP A 210 1.45 -7.95 9.72
N LEU A 211 2.02 -6.75 9.70
CA LEU A 211 2.69 -6.18 10.86
C LEU A 211 1.73 -5.84 12.01
N PRO A 212 0.46 -5.42 11.78
CA PRO A 212 -0.54 -5.31 12.84
C PRO A 212 -0.71 -6.58 13.68
N ALA A 213 -0.89 -7.73 13.02
CA ALA A 213 -1.06 -9.01 13.71
C ALA A 213 0.26 -9.45 14.38
N GLU A 214 1.38 -9.33 13.71
CA GLU A 214 2.71 -9.67 14.25
C GLU A 214 3.06 -8.83 15.49
N LEU A 215 2.76 -7.55 15.46
CA LEU A 215 2.99 -6.67 16.61
C LEU A 215 2.05 -7.01 17.76
N ALA A 216 0.77 -7.33 17.49
CA ALA A 216 -0.18 -7.75 18.52
C ALA A 216 0.29 -9.03 19.24
N ASP A 217 0.77 -10.03 18.49
CA ASP A 217 1.31 -11.27 19.05
C ASP A 217 2.57 -11.04 19.90
N ARG A 218 3.48 -10.19 19.44
CA ARG A 218 4.70 -9.84 20.19
C ARG A 218 4.39 -9.04 21.46
N ILE A 219 3.39 -8.18 21.43
CA ILE A 219 2.90 -7.47 22.63
C ILE A 219 2.28 -8.47 23.62
N ALA A 220 1.43 -9.39 23.14
CA ALA A 220 0.83 -10.42 23.98
C ALA A 220 1.89 -11.34 24.61
N ALA A 221 2.97 -11.63 23.91
CA ALA A 221 4.13 -12.38 24.41
C ALA A 221 5.04 -11.56 25.35
N GLY A 222 4.78 -10.26 25.54
CA GLY A 222 5.59 -9.37 26.39
C GLY A 222 6.97 -9.02 25.84
N SER A 223 7.23 -9.26 24.55
CA SER A 223 8.55 -9.03 23.92
C SER A 223 8.73 -7.59 23.40
N ILE A 224 7.65 -6.83 23.21
CA ILE A 224 7.64 -5.44 22.76
C ILE A 224 6.42 -4.71 23.32
N THR A 225 6.42 -3.37 23.31
CA THR A 225 5.22 -2.55 23.56
C THR A 225 5.00 -1.59 22.42
N TRP A 226 3.81 -0.98 22.34
CA TRP A 226 3.52 0.06 21.34
C TRP A 226 4.50 1.24 21.42
N GLU A 227 4.86 1.66 22.65
CA GLU A 227 5.80 2.76 22.88
C GLU A 227 7.21 2.41 22.39
N THR A 228 7.68 1.18 22.66
CA THR A 228 9.02 0.75 22.22
C THR A 228 9.07 0.44 20.72
N PHE A 229 7.93 0.04 20.13
CA PHE A 229 7.78 -0.03 18.67
C PHE A 229 7.91 1.35 18.03
N GLY A 230 7.40 2.40 18.68
CA GLY A 230 7.59 3.81 18.30
C GLY A 230 6.39 4.47 17.64
N GLY A 231 5.24 3.80 17.61
CA GLY A 231 3.99 4.37 17.08
C GLY A 231 3.79 4.11 15.59
N THR A 232 2.84 4.83 14.99
CA THR A 232 2.50 4.72 13.55
C THR A 232 3.72 4.94 12.63
N HIS A 233 4.60 5.87 13.02
CA HIS A 233 5.92 6.00 12.42
C HIS A 233 6.91 5.26 13.33
N PRO A 234 7.32 4.03 12.97
CA PRO A 234 8.11 3.19 13.85
C PRO A 234 9.40 3.85 14.32
N GLY A 235 9.73 3.66 15.60
CA GLY A 235 11.02 4.03 16.17
C GLY A 235 12.15 3.08 15.73
N PRO A 236 13.36 3.22 16.30
CA PRO A 236 14.49 2.37 15.90
C PRO A 236 14.21 0.87 16.01
N LEU A 237 13.52 0.43 17.09
CA LEU A 237 13.18 -0.99 17.30
C LEU A 237 12.10 -1.47 16.32
N GLY A 238 11.03 -0.69 16.12
CA GLY A 238 9.98 -1.03 15.17
C GLY A 238 10.47 -1.08 13.73
N ASN A 239 11.35 -0.15 13.34
CA ASN A 239 11.98 -0.16 12.02
C ASN A 239 12.92 -1.36 11.83
N GLN A 240 13.64 -1.77 12.89
CA GLN A 240 14.47 -2.97 12.84
C GLN A 240 13.60 -4.21 12.68
N MET A 241 12.53 -4.33 13.48
CA MET A 241 11.57 -5.43 13.39
C MET A 241 10.99 -5.55 11.97
N ALA A 242 10.55 -4.45 11.37
CA ALA A 242 10.02 -4.46 10.00
C ALA A 242 11.09 -4.91 8.97
N ALA A 243 12.32 -4.44 9.11
CA ALA A 243 13.42 -4.84 8.23
C ALA A 243 13.80 -6.32 8.40
N ASP A 244 13.76 -6.84 9.63
CA ASP A 244 14.05 -8.25 9.92
C ASP A 244 12.98 -9.17 9.30
N LEU A 245 11.70 -8.79 9.37
CA LEU A 245 10.61 -9.53 8.73
C LEU A 245 10.72 -9.52 7.20
N VAL A 246 11.11 -8.39 6.60
CA VAL A 246 11.43 -8.35 5.16
C VAL A 246 12.59 -9.29 4.83
N ALA A 247 13.66 -9.26 5.62
CA ALA A 247 14.81 -10.13 5.42
C ALA A 247 14.44 -11.61 5.56
N GLU A 248 13.53 -11.95 6.48
CA GLU A 248 13.00 -13.30 6.67
C GLU A 248 12.22 -13.77 5.43
N VAL A 249 11.26 -13.00 4.93
CA VAL A 249 10.50 -13.30 3.71
C VAL A 249 11.41 -13.50 2.52
N LEU A 250 12.36 -12.59 2.30
CA LEU A 250 13.29 -12.66 1.18
C LEU A 250 14.22 -13.87 1.31
N SER A 251 14.73 -14.15 2.51
CA SER A 251 15.60 -15.32 2.74
C SER A 251 14.87 -16.64 2.51
N ALA A 252 13.63 -16.76 2.99
CA ALA A 252 12.80 -17.95 2.76
C ALA A 252 12.54 -18.16 1.27
N GLY A 253 12.10 -17.14 0.55
CA GLY A 253 11.84 -17.20 -0.88
C GLY A 253 13.08 -17.53 -1.71
N TRP A 254 14.21 -16.94 -1.38
CA TRP A 254 15.48 -17.22 -2.07
C TRP A 254 16.07 -18.58 -1.74
N SER A 255 15.81 -19.14 -0.56
CA SER A 255 16.23 -20.51 -0.23
C SER A 255 15.48 -21.54 -1.09
N VAL A 256 14.17 -21.33 -1.30
CA VAL A 256 13.38 -22.15 -2.23
C VAL A 256 13.90 -21.99 -3.65
N ALA A 257 14.16 -20.75 -4.10
CA ALA A 257 14.70 -20.46 -5.42
C ALA A 257 16.07 -21.12 -5.66
N ALA A 258 16.96 -21.10 -4.67
CA ALA A 258 18.28 -21.72 -4.77
C ALA A 258 18.22 -23.26 -4.85
N ALA A 259 17.21 -23.89 -4.24
CA ALA A 259 17.01 -25.32 -4.24
C ALA A 259 16.21 -25.83 -5.45
N SER A 260 15.50 -24.95 -6.15
CA SER A 260 14.67 -25.35 -7.29
C SER A 260 15.46 -25.29 -8.60
N ALA A 261 15.17 -26.26 -9.50
CA ALA A 261 15.64 -26.21 -10.88
C ALA A 261 14.75 -25.33 -11.79
N GLU A 262 13.79 -24.61 -11.20
CA GLU A 262 12.87 -23.76 -11.94
C GLU A 262 13.61 -22.60 -12.61
N SER A 263 13.22 -22.29 -13.84
CA SER A 263 13.83 -21.23 -14.61
C SER A 263 13.25 -19.87 -14.21
N VAL A 264 14.09 -18.84 -14.25
CA VAL A 264 13.67 -17.44 -14.22
C VAL A 264 12.59 -17.20 -15.29
N GLY A 265 11.46 -16.63 -14.91
CA GLY A 265 10.33 -16.48 -15.82
C GLY A 265 9.36 -15.38 -15.41
N ALA A 266 8.39 -15.10 -16.27
CA ALA A 266 7.30 -14.23 -15.95
C ALA A 266 6.42 -14.82 -14.84
N HIS A 267 6.01 -13.99 -13.88
CA HIS A 267 4.97 -14.38 -12.94
C HIS A 267 3.66 -14.63 -13.68
N LEU A 268 2.92 -15.63 -13.24
CA LEU A 268 1.56 -15.86 -13.71
C LEU A 268 0.69 -14.69 -13.28
N GLU A 269 0.02 -14.07 -14.23
CA GLU A 269 -0.94 -13.01 -13.95
C GLU A 269 -2.35 -13.58 -14.11
N PRO A 270 -3.23 -13.44 -13.10
CA PRO A 270 -4.62 -13.85 -13.23
C PRO A 270 -5.29 -13.17 -14.43
N ALA A 271 -6.09 -13.93 -15.20
CA ALA A 271 -6.77 -13.42 -16.39
C ALA A 271 -7.73 -12.27 -16.06
N GLU A 272 -8.39 -12.37 -14.90
CA GLU A 272 -9.34 -11.36 -14.44
C GLU A 272 -8.81 -10.66 -13.19
N PRO A 273 -8.92 -9.33 -13.09
CA PRO A 273 -8.63 -8.60 -11.87
C PRO A 273 -9.67 -8.88 -10.79
N LEU A 274 -9.32 -8.63 -9.52
CA LEU A 274 -10.29 -8.65 -8.41
C LEU A 274 -11.35 -7.57 -8.54
N ILE A 275 -10.98 -6.44 -9.16
CA ILE A 275 -11.89 -5.34 -9.47
C ILE A 275 -11.62 -4.81 -10.88
N ALA A 276 -12.61 -4.89 -11.75
CA ALA A 276 -12.48 -4.51 -13.16
C ALA A 276 -12.09 -3.04 -13.39
N THR A 277 -12.27 -2.19 -12.36
CA THR A 277 -11.93 -0.76 -12.38
C THR A 277 -10.65 -0.43 -11.61
N CYS A 278 -9.71 -1.39 -11.50
CA CYS A 278 -8.41 -1.14 -10.88
C CYS A 278 -7.58 -0.13 -11.69
N PHE A 279 -6.68 0.58 -11.01
CA PHE A 279 -5.89 1.64 -11.64
C PHE A 279 -4.60 1.11 -12.28
N ASP A 280 -4.69 0.01 -13.00
CA ASP A 280 -3.53 -0.66 -13.62
C ASP A 280 -2.98 0.06 -14.86
N HIS A 281 -3.72 1.04 -15.38
CA HIS A 281 -3.29 2.03 -16.38
C HIS A 281 -3.27 3.46 -15.81
N GLY A 282 -3.10 3.56 -14.49
CA GLY A 282 -3.07 4.84 -13.80
C GLY A 282 -1.90 5.71 -14.26
N LYS A 283 -2.20 6.97 -14.64
CA LYS A 283 -1.22 7.96 -15.09
C LYS A 283 -1.66 9.38 -14.81
N PHE A 284 -0.72 10.31 -14.88
CA PHE A 284 -1.05 11.74 -14.83
C PHE A 284 -1.30 12.31 -16.22
N VAL A 285 -2.29 13.20 -16.29
CA VAL A 285 -2.62 13.93 -17.51
C VAL A 285 -1.52 14.97 -17.79
N PRO A 286 -1.00 15.07 -19.02
CA PRO A 286 -0.03 16.11 -19.38
C PRO A 286 -0.61 17.52 -19.18
N ALA A 287 0.17 18.41 -18.57
CA ALA A 287 -0.31 19.76 -18.20
C ALA A 287 -0.78 20.57 -19.43
N GLU A 288 -0.13 20.36 -20.58
CA GLU A 288 -0.45 21.02 -21.85
C GLU A 288 -1.81 20.62 -22.44
N SER A 289 -2.38 19.51 -21.99
CA SER A 289 -3.73 19.08 -22.40
C SER A 289 -4.85 19.71 -21.59
N ILE A 290 -4.51 20.37 -20.48
CA ILE A 290 -5.46 21.05 -19.61
C ILE A 290 -5.76 22.44 -20.16
N ARG A 291 -7.02 22.83 -20.19
CA ARG A 291 -7.48 24.15 -20.66
C ARG A 291 -7.97 24.97 -19.48
N PRO A 292 -7.09 25.79 -18.86
CA PRO A 292 -7.52 26.69 -17.79
C PRO A 292 -8.35 27.82 -18.39
N GLY A 293 -9.50 28.09 -17.75
CA GLY A 293 -10.28 29.30 -18.02
C GLY A 293 -9.86 30.46 -17.09
N ASP A 294 -10.58 31.56 -17.17
CA ASP A 294 -10.31 32.74 -16.35
C ASP A 294 -10.27 32.40 -14.86
N GLY A 295 -9.32 32.97 -14.14
CA GLY A 295 -9.12 32.75 -12.71
C GLY A 295 -8.21 31.56 -12.37
N TRP A 296 -8.01 30.62 -13.26
CA TRP A 296 -7.04 29.54 -13.09
C TRP A 296 -5.65 29.95 -13.59
N GLN A 297 -4.64 29.64 -12.83
CA GLN A 297 -3.23 29.80 -13.19
C GLN A 297 -2.52 28.46 -13.18
N HIS A 298 -1.57 28.28 -14.08
CA HIS A 298 -0.62 27.17 -14.04
C HIS A 298 0.77 27.69 -13.73
N GLY A 299 1.25 27.49 -12.51
CA GLY A 299 2.52 28.01 -12.04
C GLY A 299 2.80 27.65 -10.59
N ILE A 300 3.94 28.13 -10.09
CA ILE A 300 4.31 27.95 -8.69
C ILE A 300 3.47 28.94 -7.85
N PRO A 301 2.66 28.47 -6.89
CA PRO A 301 1.91 29.37 -6.01
C PRO A 301 2.85 30.26 -5.17
N GLU A 302 2.38 31.47 -4.86
CA GLU A 302 3.11 32.42 -3.99
C GLU A 302 3.07 31.95 -2.52
N TRP A 303 3.74 30.86 -2.22
CA TRP A 303 3.68 30.16 -0.93
C TRP A 303 3.92 31.06 0.27
N LYS A 304 4.73 32.11 0.13
CA LYS A 304 5.02 33.06 1.23
C LYS A 304 3.78 33.85 1.68
N SER A 305 2.78 34.00 0.82
CA SER A 305 1.54 34.72 1.11
C SER A 305 0.39 33.78 1.49
N ILE A 306 0.60 32.47 1.43
CA ILE A 306 -0.43 31.45 1.67
C ILE A 306 -0.23 30.86 3.07
N ALA A 307 -1.27 30.85 3.88
CA ALA A 307 -1.23 30.26 5.22
C ALA A 307 -1.05 28.74 5.17
N GLY A 308 -0.32 28.19 6.14
CA GLY A 308 -0.03 26.77 6.25
C GLY A 308 1.37 26.41 5.76
N SER A 309 1.91 25.33 6.30
CA SER A 309 3.20 24.78 5.89
C SER A 309 3.03 23.91 4.66
N GLN A 310 4.09 23.79 3.88
CA GLN A 310 4.18 22.84 2.78
C GLN A 310 5.48 22.03 2.91
N ARG A 311 5.48 20.84 2.35
CA ARG A 311 6.71 20.04 2.26
C ARG A 311 7.58 20.57 1.13
N GLU A 312 8.88 20.64 1.36
CA GLU A 312 9.88 21.18 0.41
C GLU A 312 9.77 20.56 -0.98
N ARG A 313 9.45 19.27 -1.08
CA ARG A 313 9.28 18.57 -2.36
C ARG A 313 8.25 19.19 -3.30
N PHE A 314 7.31 19.98 -2.77
CA PHE A 314 6.26 20.67 -3.52
C PHE A 314 6.54 22.14 -3.76
N ALA A 315 7.51 22.75 -3.05
CA ALA A 315 7.75 24.20 -3.05
C ALA A 315 8.04 24.76 -4.44
N GLY A 316 8.80 24.04 -5.26
CA GLY A 316 9.17 24.45 -6.62
C GLY A 316 8.29 23.84 -7.73
N LYS A 317 7.16 23.21 -7.39
CA LYS A 317 6.30 22.58 -8.39
C LYS A 317 5.24 23.54 -8.91
N ALA A 318 4.93 23.46 -10.20
CA ALA A 318 3.80 24.16 -10.79
C ALA A 318 2.49 23.41 -10.44
N PHE A 319 1.44 24.19 -10.17
CA PHE A 319 0.10 23.73 -9.89
C PHE A 319 -0.90 24.43 -10.80
N PHE A 320 -1.97 23.78 -11.17
CA PHE A 320 -3.19 24.48 -11.53
C PHE A 320 -3.81 24.96 -10.25
N HIS A 321 -3.86 26.28 -10.05
CA HIS A 321 -4.39 26.85 -8.81
C HIS A 321 -5.35 28.01 -9.07
N CYS A 322 -6.34 28.12 -8.21
CA CYS A 322 -7.38 29.12 -8.27
C CYS A 322 -7.93 29.42 -6.87
N THR A 323 -8.32 30.69 -6.65
CA THR A 323 -9.03 31.15 -5.44
C THR A 323 -10.35 31.82 -5.78
N GLN A 324 -10.64 32.03 -7.07
CA GLN A 324 -11.83 32.71 -7.55
C GLN A 324 -12.95 31.70 -7.80
N PRO A 325 -14.06 31.73 -7.03
CA PRO A 325 -15.22 30.88 -7.28
C PRO A 325 -15.77 31.00 -8.70
N GLU A 326 -16.38 29.94 -9.18
CA GLU A 326 -16.95 29.77 -10.52
C GLU A 326 -15.95 29.75 -11.68
N SER A 327 -14.66 29.98 -11.42
CA SER A 327 -13.62 29.77 -12.42
C SER A 327 -13.59 28.31 -12.86
N THR A 328 -13.52 28.09 -14.16
CA THR A 328 -13.58 26.75 -14.78
C THR A 328 -12.27 26.37 -15.44
N LEU A 329 -12.00 25.07 -15.49
CA LEU A 329 -11.01 24.47 -16.39
C LEU A 329 -11.60 23.18 -16.99
N SER A 330 -11.06 22.74 -18.10
CA SER A 330 -11.50 21.50 -18.74
C SER A 330 -10.35 20.74 -19.40
N PHE A 331 -10.55 19.46 -19.61
CA PHE A 331 -9.67 18.59 -20.38
C PHE A 331 -10.43 17.37 -20.91
N GLN A 332 -9.84 16.71 -21.88
CA GLN A 332 -10.34 15.42 -22.39
C GLN A 332 -9.39 14.31 -21.98
N PHE A 333 -9.93 13.12 -21.72
CA PHE A 333 -9.15 11.92 -21.45
C PHE A 333 -9.86 10.70 -22.05
N SER A 334 -9.10 9.61 -22.22
CA SER A 334 -9.64 8.29 -22.49
C SER A 334 -9.43 7.43 -21.25
N GLY A 335 -10.46 6.70 -20.83
CA GLY A 335 -10.35 5.82 -19.67
C GLY A 335 -11.65 5.62 -18.89
N GLN A 336 -11.53 4.97 -17.74
CA GLN A 336 -12.66 4.60 -16.87
C GLN A 336 -12.64 5.31 -15.50
N ALA A 337 -11.56 6.03 -15.19
CA ALA A 337 -11.43 6.76 -13.93
C ALA A 337 -10.73 8.08 -14.13
N VAL A 338 -11.14 9.09 -13.36
CA VAL A 338 -10.54 10.42 -13.36
C VAL A 338 -10.57 11.01 -11.96
N GLY A 339 -9.51 11.76 -11.61
CA GLY A 339 -9.37 12.46 -10.34
C GLY A 339 -8.28 13.51 -10.39
N ALA A 340 -7.88 14.00 -9.22
CA ALA A 340 -6.82 14.98 -9.09
C ALA A 340 -5.91 14.69 -7.88
N TYR A 341 -4.61 14.87 -8.08
CA TYR A 341 -3.63 14.91 -7.00
C TYR A 341 -3.46 16.37 -6.57
N VAL A 342 -3.88 16.67 -5.36
CA VAL A 342 -4.01 18.04 -4.85
C VAL A 342 -3.15 18.28 -3.62
N LEU A 343 -2.84 19.56 -3.34
CA LEU A 343 -2.40 20.02 -2.02
C LEU A 343 -3.54 20.79 -1.36
N ALA A 344 -4.15 20.17 -0.35
CA ALA A 344 -5.27 20.72 0.41
C ALA A 344 -4.76 21.50 1.63
N GLY A 345 -4.73 22.82 1.54
CA GLY A 345 -4.27 23.71 2.61
C GLY A 345 -5.39 24.17 3.56
N PRO A 346 -5.06 25.07 4.51
CA PRO A 346 -6.05 25.66 5.43
C PRO A 346 -7.22 26.38 4.74
N ASP A 347 -7.01 26.80 3.50
CA ASP A 347 -7.95 27.51 2.64
C ASP A 347 -8.52 26.63 1.51
N ALA A 348 -8.35 25.31 1.59
CA ALA A 348 -8.82 24.40 0.56
C ALA A 348 -10.36 24.41 0.50
N GLY A 349 -10.90 24.65 -0.69
CA GLY A 349 -12.34 24.70 -0.96
C GLY A 349 -12.90 23.37 -1.43
N GLN A 350 -13.91 23.49 -2.29
CA GLN A 350 -14.57 22.39 -2.98
C GLN A 350 -14.46 22.59 -4.48
N LEU A 351 -14.41 21.49 -5.22
CA LEU A 351 -14.60 21.51 -6.66
C LEU A 351 -16.00 21.01 -7.00
N GLU A 352 -16.59 21.61 -8.00
CA GLU A 352 -17.73 21.03 -8.70
C GLU A 352 -17.21 20.45 -10.02
N VAL A 353 -17.50 19.19 -10.26
CA VAL A 353 -16.99 18.43 -11.40
C VAL A 353 -18.16 17.90 -12.21
N GLN A 354 -18.09 18.09 -13.51
CA GLN A 354 -19.00 17.52 -14.50
C GLN A 354 -18.20 16.66 -15.46
N ILE A 355 -18.67 15.45 -15.68
CA ILE A 355 -18.09 14.53 -16.67
C ILE A 355 -19.11 14.41 -17.79
N ASP A 356 -18.65 14.65 -19.01
CA ASP A 356 -19.47 14.77 -20.21
C ASP A 356 -20.62 15.78 -20.00
N ASP A 357 -21.83 15.43 -20.33
CA ASP A 357 -23.01 16.24 -20.09
C ASP A 357 -23.80 15.82 -18.83
N GLY A 358 -23.13 15.10 -17.89
CA GLY A 358 -23.73 14.66 -16.65
C GLY A 358 -23.99 15.78 -15.65
N SER A 359 -24.44 15.41 -14.46
CA SER A 359 -24.66 16.37 -13.36
C SER A 359 -23.34 16.84 -12.75
N TRP A 360 -23.35 18.06 -12.23
CA TRP A 360 -22.27 18.60 -11.40
C TRP A 360 -22.25 17.89 -10.05
N ASN A 361 -21.10 17.35 -9.66
CA ASN A 361 -20.86 16.70 -8.37
C ASN A 361 -19.83 17.48 -7.57
N THR A 362 -20.08 17.66 -6.28
CA THR A 362 -19.16 18.36 -5.39
C THR A 362 -18.07 17.40 -4.89
N VAL A 363 -16.81 17.83 -4.99
CA VAL A 363 -15.63 17.10 -4.50
C VAL A 363 -14.96 17.96 -3.44
N GLU A 364 -14.85 17.39 -2.23
CA GLU A 364 -14.21 18.02 -1.09
C GLU A 364 -12.69 17.95 -1.18
N LEU A 365 -12.03 19.11 -1.12
CA LEU A 365 -10.57 19.15 -1.09
C LEU A 365 -10.00 19.14 0.32
N TYR A 366 -10.68 19.81 1.27
CA TYR A 366 -10.19 19.94 2.65
C TYR A 366 -10.06 18.57 3.32
N HIS A 367 -8.97 18.39 4.06
CA HIS A 367 -8.68 17.17 4.79
C HIS A 367 -8.51 17.47 6.29
N ALA A 368 -8.66 16.47 7.16
CA ALA A 368 -8.51 16.64 8.61
C ALA A 368 -7.17 17.29 9.00
N TYR A 369 -6.11 17.03 8.24
CA TYR A 369 -4.77 17.60 8.44
C TYR A 369 -4.53 18.93 7.70
N SER A 370 -5.51 19.45 6.97
CA SER A 370 -5.35 20.70 6.20
C SER A 370 -5.22 21.94 7.07
N GLY A 371 -5.62 21.90 8.35
CA GLY A 371 -5.67 23.10 9.22
C GLY A 371 -4.35 23.85 9.39
N GLY A 372 -3.20 23.19 9.18
CA GLY A 372 -1.87 23.80 9.27
C GLY A 372 -0.88 23.36 8.19
N LEU A 373 -1.27 22.39 7.35
CA LEU A 373 -0.42 21.81 6.33
C LEU A 373 -1.15 21.78 4.98
N HIS A 374 -0.44 22.06 3.90
CA HIS A 374 -0.90 21.74 2.55
C HIS A 374 -0.77 20.22 2.34
N TYR A 375 -1.85 19.52 2.65
CA TYR A 375 -1.89 18.05 2.69
C TYR A 375 -2.01 17.46 1.29
N PRO A 376 -1.07 16.60 0.86
CA PRO A 376 -1.14 15.96 -0.46
C PRO A 376 -2.11 14.78 -0.42
N ARG A 377 -3.07 14.76 -1.33
CA ARG A 377 -4.03 13.66 -1.49
C ARG A 377 -4.53 13.55 -2.92
N THR A 378 -4.92 12.34 -3.31
CA THR A 378 -5.68 12.14 -4.54
C THR A 378 -7.17 12.12 -4.19
N VAL A 379 -7.95 12.94 -4.89
CA VAL A 379 -9.42 12.94 -4.83
C VAL A 379 -9.94 12.41 -6.16
N MET A 380 -10.78 11.39 -6.11
CA MET A 380 -11.40 10.84 -7.32
C MET A 380 -12.66 11.65 -7.67
N PHE A 381 -12.83 11.93 -8.95
CA PHE A 381 -14.01 12.57 -9.51
C PHE A 381 -15.03 11.54 -9.95
N ALA A 382 -14.54 10.46 -10.58
CA ALA A 382 -15.33 9.30 -10.94
C ALA A 382 -14.44 8.06 -11.10
N THR A 383 -15.06 6.90 -10.88
CA THR A 383 -14.52 5.58 -11.15
C THR A 383 -15.60 4.73 -11.82
N GLY A 384 -15.21 3.77 -12.67
CA GLY A 384 -16.16 2.90 -13.35
C GLY A 384 -16.97 3.58 -14.45
N LEU A 385 -16.40 4.57 -15.10
CA LEU A 385 -16.94 5.15 -16.34
C LEU A 385 -16.93 4.10 -17.44
N SER A 386 -17.73 4.31 -18.49
CA SER A 386 -17.59 3.52 -19.72
C SER A 386 -16.19 3.70 -20.32
N ALA A 387 -15.63 2.63 -20.88
CA ALA A 387 -14.38 2.78 -21.60
C ALA A 387 -14.57 3.71 -22.83
N GLY A 388 -13.71 4.71 -22.97
CA GLY A 388 -13.79 5.66 -24.06
C GLY A 388 -13.30 7.06 -23.73
N ASN A 389 -13.61 8.00 -24.61
CA ASN A 389 -13.23 9.40 -24.46
C ASN A 389 -14.28 10.15 -23.65
N HIS A 390 -13.82 10.94 -22.70
CA HIS A 390 -14.63 11.76 -21.80
C HIS A 390 -14.11 13.20 -21.78
N GLU A 391 -15.01 14.14 -21.52
CA GLU A 391 -14.67 15.52 -21.18
C GLU A 391 -14.90 15.75 -19.69
N VAL A 392 -13.92 16.34 -19.03
CA VAL A 392 -14.04 16.81 -17.63
C VAL A 392 -14.11 18.32 -17.61
N LYS A 393 -15.12 18.84 -16.93
CA LYS A 393 -15.23 20.25 -16.57
C LYS A 393 -15.14 20.38 -15.06
N VAL A 394 -14.23 21.19 -14.59
CA VAL A 394 -14.00 21.46 -13.17
C VAL A 394 -14.30 22.92 -12.91
N ARG A 395 -15.07 23.20 -11.87
CA ARG A 395 -15.39 24.56 -11.42
C ARG A 395 -15.05 24.70 -9.94
N LEU A 396 -14.43 25.80 -9.56
CA LEU A 396 -14.22 26.13 -8.15
C LEU A 396 -15.55 26.51 -7.51
N ALA A 397 -15.97 25.79 -6.47
CA ALA A 397 -17.24 26.04 -5.79
C ALA A 397 -17.24 27.40 -5.04
N LYS A 398 -18.42 27.99 -4.85
CA LYS A 398 -18.62 29.16 -3.99
C LYS A 398 -18.54 28.84 -2.50
N THR A 399 -18.76 27.56 -2.18
CA THR A 399 -18.81 27.04 -0.82
C THR A 399 -17.50 26.37 -0.45
N HIS A 400 -17.26 26.29 0.84
CA HIS A 400 -16.16 25.52 1.42
C HIS A 400 -16.62 24.88 2.74
N PRO A 401 -15.94 23.86 3.25
CA PRO A 401 -16.22 23.28 4.55
C PRO A 401 -16.07 24.33 5.66
N GLU A 402 -16.83 24.18 6.73
CA GLU A 402 -16.79 25.08 7.89
C GLU A 402 -15.38 25.27 8.47
N LYS A 403 -14.58 24.18 8.48
CA LYS A 403 -13.19 24.19 8.98
C LYS A 403 -12.19 24.87 8.04
N SER A 404 -12.54 25.07 6.78
CA SER A 404 -11.70 25.75 5.81
C SER A 404 -11.80 27.27 5.94
N LYS A 405 -10.73 27.96 5.61
CA LYS A 405 -10.64 29.43 5.65
C LYS A 405 -10.81 30.10 4.27
N GLY A 406 -11.20 29.31 3.26
CA GLY A 406 -11.34 29.81 1.90
C GLY A 406 -11.79 28.78 0.88
N THR A 407 -11.71 29.16 -0.39
CA THR A 407 -12.18 28.35 -1.52
C THR A 407 -11.05 27.91 -2.45
N ALA A 408 -9.78 27.95 -2.01
CA ALA A 408 -8.64 27.68 -2.89
C ALA A 408 -8.61 26.22 -3.38
N ALA A 409 -8.20 26.04 -4.63
CA ALA A 409 -7.79 24.75 -5.19
C ALA A 409 -6.33 24.81 -5.65
N ARG A 410 -5.56 23.76 -5.39
CA ARG A 410 -4.17 23.58 -5.84
C ARG A 410 -3.99 22.15 -6.31
N ILE A 411 -4.02 21.96 -7.62
CA ILE A 411 -3.99 20.67 -8.30
C ILE A 411 -2.60 20.49 -8.89
N LEU A 412 -1.84 19.52 -8.38
CA LEU A 412 -0.51 19.20 -8.89
C LEU A 412 -0.61 18.47 -10.24
N ASN A 413 -1.49 17.48 -10.32
CA ASN A 413 -1.75 16.72 -11.51
C ASN A 413 -3.23 16.30 -11.56
N PHE A 414 -3.81 16.19 -12.74
CA PHE A 414 -4.99 15.37 -12.94
C PHE A 414 -4.56 13.93 -13.19
N ALA A 415 -5.34 12.99 -12.71
CA ALA A 415 -5.06 11.56 -12.73
C ALA A 415 -6.16 10.83 -13.50
N VAL A 416 -5.78 9.89 -14.37
CA VAL A 416 -6.71 9.07 -15.15
C VAL A 416 -6.25 7.63 -15.18
N SER A 417 -7.19 6.67 -15.37
CA SER A 417 -6.89 5.27 -15.65
C SER A 417 -7.73 4.81 -16.83
N GLU A 418 -7.06 4.22 -17.81
CA GLU A 418 -7.67 3.64 -19.02
C GLU A 418 -8.39 2.33 -18.69
#